data_8ff90812f9fb371593bc6f9e4d674a48
#
_entry.id   8ff90812f9fb371593bc6f9e4d674a48
#
_cell.length_a   1.000
_cell.length_b   1.000
_cell.length_c   1.000
_cell.angle_alpha   90.00
_cell.angle_beta   90.00
_cell.angle_gamma   90.00
#
_symmetry.space_group_name_H-M   'P 1'
#
loop_
_entity.id
_entity.type
_entity.pdbx_description
1 polymer ?
#
loop_
_entity_poly.entity_id
_entity_poly.type
_entity_poly.pdbx_seq_one_letter_code
_entity_poly.pdbx_strand_id
1 'polypeptide(L)'
;MARIARIIDEDQPNNIIGPNVRKYRLERGWSQQLLANKLELIPVYICRGSISRLEEQIRTVTDFEIAALAETLGVPIEALFARED
;
A
#
# COMPACT_ATOMS: atom_id res chain seq x y z
N MET A 1 13.14 -19.67 13.22
CA MET A 1 12.68 -19.38 12.46
C MET A 1 11.89 -19.98 11.40
N ALA A 2 11.09 -20.84 11.70
CA ALA A 2 10.25 -21.50 10.78
C ALA A 2 9.32 -20.57 10.06
N ARG A 3 9.32 -19.34 10.49
CA ARG A 3 8.45 -18.46 9.86
C ARG A 3 8.76 -18.19 8.47
N ILE A 4 9.96 -18.38 8.01
CA ILE A 4 10.32 -18.11 6.65
C ILE A 4 9.54 -18.95 5.68
N ALA A 5 9.26 -20.17 6.06
CA ALA A 5 8.51 -21.06 5.17
C ALA A 5 7.12 -20.53 4.91
N ARG A 6 6.58 -19.76 5.82
CA ARG A 6 5.23 -19.28 5.63
C ARG A 6 5.17 -18.17 4.62
N ILE A 7 6.27 -17.54 4.34
CA ILE A 7 6.27 -16.44 3.41
C ILE A 7 5.97 -16.90 2.01
N ILE A 8 6.26 -18.14 1.70
CA ILE A 8 6.01 -18.64 0.35
C ILE A 8 4.69 -19.35 0.24
N ASP A 9 3.85 -19.24 1.24
CA ASP A 9 2.53 -19.81 1.20
C ASP A 9 1.72 -19.08 0.14
N GLU A 10 1.14 -19.79 -0.81
CA GLU A 10 0.40 -19.17 -1.89
C GLU A 10 -0.81 -18.42 -1.41
N ASP A 11 -1.32 -18.77 -0.23
CA ASP A 11 -2.49 -18.10 0.29
C ASP A 11 -2.15 -16.80 1.01
N GLN A 12 -0.86 -16.51 1.16
CA GLN A 12 -0.48 -15.29 1.83
C GLN A 12 -0.64 -14.09 0.90
N PRO A 13 -1.13 -12.97 1.40
CA PRO A 13 -1.13 -11.76 0.57
C PRO A 13 0.29 -11.30 0.32
N ASN A 14 0.48 -10.55 -0.75
CA ASN A 14 1.81 -10.08 -1.12
C ASN A 14 2.20 -8.78 -0.44
N ASN A 15 1.27 -8.16 0.27
CA ASN A 15 1.59 -7.00 1.11
C ASN A 15 0.59 -6.94 2.24
N ILE A 16 0.93 -6.17 3.25
CA ILE A 16 0.08 -6.01 4.42
C ILE A 16 -0.70 -4.71 4.34
N ILE A 17 -0.14 -3.71 3.68
CA ILE A 17 -0.65 -2.36 3.77
C ILE A 17 -1.81 -2.05 2.83
N GLY A 18 -2.09 -2.91 1.87
CA GLY A 18 -3.07 -2.62 0.83
C GLY A 18 -4.42 -2.15 1.33
N PRO A 19 -5.05 -2.90 2.24
CA PRO A 19 -6.36 -2.49 2.75
C PRO A 19 -6.33 -1.14 3.45
N ASN A 20 -5.23 -0.81 4.15
CA ASN A 20 -5.13 0.47 4.81
C ASN A 20 -4.90 1.60 3.82
N VAL A 21 -4.14 1.36 2.76
CA VAL A 21 -3.98 2.35 1.71
C VAL A 21 -5.36 2.68 1.14
N ARG A 22 -6.14 1.67 0.84
CA ARG A 22 -7.48 1.88 0.30
C ARG A 22 -8.36 2.62 1.30
N LYS A 23 -8.30 2.25 2.58
CA LYS A 23 -9.09 2.88 3.61
C LYS A 23 -8.81 4.38 3.68
N TYR A 24 -7.54 4.75 3.78
CA TYR A 24 -7.19 6.16 3.90
C TYR A 24 -7.47 6.93 2.63
N ARG A 25 -7.29 6.28 1.47
CA ARG A 25 -7.62 6.91 0.20
C ARG A 25 -9.11 7.25 0.14
N LEU A 26 -9.94 6.28 0.51
CA LEU A 26 -11.40 6.49 0.47
C LEU A 26 -11.86 7.51 1.49
N GLU A 27 -11.21 7.55 2.65
CA GLU A 27 -11.55 8.56 3.65
C GLU A 27 -11.33 9.97 3.13
N ARG A 28 -10.39 10.13 2.20
CA ARG A 28 -10.11 11.43 1.62
C ARG A 28 -10.92 11.71 0.37
N GLY A 29 -11.74 10.74 -0.06
CA GLY A 29 -12.52 10.89 -1.26
C GLY A 29 -11.71 10.84 -2.52
N TRP A 30 -10.55 10.20 -2.50
CA TRP A 30 -9.66 10.15 -3.66
C TRP A 30 -9.89 8.91 -4.47
N SER A 31 -9.84 9.05 -5.80
CA SER A 31 -9.83 7.89 -6.68
C SER A 31 -8.41 7.32 -6.71
N GLN A 32 -8.29 6.11 -7.25
CA GLN A 32 -6.96 5.53 -7.43
C GLN A 32 -6.11 6.38 -8.37
N GLN A 33 -6.74 6.94 -9.40
CA GLN A 33 -6.02 7.79 -10.33
C GLN A 33 -5.51 9.05 -9.63
N LEU A 34 -6.33 9.64 -8.75
CA LEU A 34 -5.90 10.84 -8.04
C LEU A 34 -4.73 10.53 -7.12
N LEU A 35 -4.79 9.40 -6.42
CA LEU A 35 -3.66 9.00 -5.59
C LEU A 35 -2.41 8.82 -6.43
N ALA A 36 -2.52 8.19 -7.60
CA ALA A 36 -1.38 8.01 -8.48
C ALA A 36 -0.82 9.37 -8.90
N ASN A 37 -1.70 10.32 -9.22
CA ASN A 37 -1.25 11.65 -9.63
C ASN A 37 -0.49 12.36 -8.50
N LYS A 38 -0.97 12.22 -7.27
CA LYS A 38 -0.29 12.84 -6.15
C LYS A 38 1.08 12.22 -5.91
N LEU A 39 1.21 10.94 -6.16
CA LEU A 39 2.48 10.26 -5.98
C LEU A 39 3.52 10.68 -7.02
N GLU A 40 3.08 11.22 -8.15
CA GLU A 40 4.03 11.69 -9.16
C GLU A 40 4.85 12.86 -8.66
N LEU A 41 4.41 13.53 -7.62
CA LEU A 41 5.16 14.66 -7.05
C LEU A 41 6.29 14.18 -6.15
N ILE A 42 6.38 12.89 -5.93
CA ILE A 42 7.42 12.28 -5.11
C ILE A 42 8.25 11.41 -6.04
N PRO A 43 9.57 11.30 -5.82
CA PRO A 43 10.40 10.52 -6.74
C PRO A 43 10.20 9.01 -6.63
N VAL A 44 8.94 8.59 -6.48
CA VAL A 44 8.57 7.18 -6.47
C VAL A 44 7.27 7.09 -7.26
N TYR A 45 7.39 6.63 -8.49
CA TYR A 45 6.23 6.60 -9.38
C TYR A 45 5.43 5.32 -9.19
N ILE A 46 4.14 5.46 -8.93
CA ILE A 46 3.24 4.32 -8.83
C ILE A 46 2.00 4.65 -9.65
N CYS A 47 1.76 3.89 -10.70
CA CYS A 47 0.63 4.19 -11.57
C CYS A 47 -0.67 3.62 -10.99
N ARG A 48 -1.78 4.04 -11.57
CA ARG A 48 -3.10 3.62 -11.08
C ARG A 48 -3.25 2.10 -11.05
N GLY A 49 -2.76 1.42 -12.09
CA GLY A 49 -2.86 -0.04 -12.13
C GLY A 49 -2.08 -0.70 -11.01
N SER A 50 -0.93 -0.13 -10.66
CA SER A 50 -0.15 -0.64 -9.53
C SER A 50 -0.87 -0.41 -8.22
N ILE A 51 -1.54 0.75 -8.08
CA ILE A 51 -2.30 1.03 -6.86
C ILE A 51 -3.44 0.02 -6.73
N SER A 52 -4.12 -0.27 -7.83
CA SER A 52 -5.20 -1.24 -7.79
C SER A 52 -4.70 -2.60 -7.31
N ARG A 53 -3.60 -3.07 -7.86
CA ARG A 53 -3.05 -4.36 -7.47
C ARG A 53 -2.52 -4.35 -6.04
N LEU A 54 -1.98 -3.21 -5.61
CA LEU A 54 -1.47 -3.07 -4.26
C LEU A 54 -2.62 -3.15 -3.26
N GLU A 55 -3.72 -2.46 -3.53
CA GLU A 55 -4.86 -2.47 -2.62
C GLU A 55 -5.51 -3.84 -2.55
N GLU A 56 -5.39 -4.64 -3.60
CA GLU A 56 -5.89 -6.00 -3.61
C GLU A 56 -4.89 -6.99 -3.05
N GLN A 57 -3.72 -6.51 -2.64
CA GLN A 57 -2.69 -7.33 -2.01
C GLN A 57 -2.08 -8.38 -2.93
N ILE A 58 -2.14 -8.16 -4.24
CA ILE A 58 -1.54 -9.08 -5.19
C ILE A 58 -0.20 -8.58 -5.72
N ARG A 59 0.31 -7.51 -5.17
CA ARG A 59 1.57 -6.90 -5.57
C ARG A 59 2.42 -6.66 -4.32
N THR A 60 3.72 -6.93 -4.42
CA THR A 60 4.62 -6.56 -3.32
C THR A 60 4.85 -5.05 -3.34
N VAL A 61 5.31 -4.52 -2.22
CA VAL A 61 5.52 -3.08 -2.05
C VAL A 61 6.91 -2.88 -1.48
N THR A 62 7.64 -1.93 -2.05
CA THR A 62 8.98 -1.63 -1.54
C THR A 62 8.88 -0.64 -0.39
N ASP A 63 9.95 -0.55 0.40
CA ASP A 63 9.96 0.38 1.52
C ASP A 63 9.88 1.83 1.03
N PHE A 64 10.47 2.14 -0.12
CA PHE A 64 10.34 3.49 -0.68
C PHE A 64 8.89 3.80 -1.00
N GLU A 65 8.17 2.82 -1.54
CA GLU A 65 6.76 3.02 -1.87
C GLU A 65 5.92 3.20 -0.63
N ILE A 66 6.23 2.44 0.42
CA ILE A 66 5.49 2.57 1.68
C ILE A 66 5.67 3.98 2.25
N ALA A 67 6.91 4.47 2.26
CA ALA A 67 7.17 5.80 2.77
C ALA A 67 6.44 6.87 1.96
N ALA A 68 6.46 6.73 0.62
CA ALA A 68 5.77 7.69 -0.24
C ALA A 68 4.28 7.67 -0.02
N LEU A 69 3.70 6.49 0.14
CA LEU A 69 2.26 6.37 0.37
C LEU A 69 1.87 7.00 1.70
N ALA A 70 2.65 6.74 2.75
CA ALA A 70 2.36 7.31 4.05
C ALA A 70 2.41 8.83 4.00
N GLU A 71 3.42 9.37 3.35
CA GLU A 71 3.55 10.82 3.24
C GLU A 71 2.40 11.42 2.46
N THR A 72 2.05 10.82 1.33
CA THR A 72 0.99 11.33 0.47
C THR A 72 -0.37 11.26 1.17
N LEU A 73 -0.60 10.17 1.89
CA LEU A 73 -1.86 10.00 2.62
C LEU A 73 -1.89 10.81 3.92
N GLY A 74 -0.73 11.31 4.36
CA GLY A 74 -0.68 12.12 5.58
C GLY A 74 -0.82 11.30 6.84
N VAL A 75 -0.33 10.07 6.84
CA VAL A 75 -0.41 9.20 8.02
C VAL A 75 1.00 8.70 8.34
N PRO A 76 1.23 8.31 9.60
CA PRO A 76 2.52 7.71 9.93
C PRO A 76 2.62 6.33 9.28
N ILE A 77 3.84 5.88 9.04
CA ILE A 77 4.05 4.60 8.39
C ILE A 77 3.36 3.48 9.16
N GLU A 78 3.39 3.53 10.48
CA GLU A 78 2.78 2.51 11.29
C GLU A 78 1.29 2.35 11.02
N ALA A 79 0.63 3.44 10.64
CA ALA A 79 -0.81 3.38 10.37
C ALA A 79 -1.11 2.48 9.19
N LEU A 80 -0.18 2.37 8.24
CA LEU A 80 -0.39 1.52 7.08
C LEU A 80 -0.33 0.04 7.46
N PHE A 81 0.34 -0.28 8.56
CA PHE A 81 0.46 -1.67 9.01
C PHE A 81 -0.55 -2.02 10.10
N ALA A 82 -1.39 -1.08 10.49
CA ALA A 82 -2.34 -1.34 11.56
C ALA A 82 -3.36 -2.40 11.14
N ARG A 83 -3.71 -3.27 12.07
CA ARG A 83 -4.70 -4.28 11.81
C ARG A 83 -5.98 -3.91 12.49
N GLU A 84 -7.08 -4.22 11.81
CA GLU A 84 -8.36 -4.01 12.42
C GLU A 84 -8.83 -5.32 12.95
N ASP A 85 -9.09 -5.39 14.20
CA ASP A 85 -9.58 -6.64 14.79
C ASP A 85 -11.03 -6.61 15.07
#